data_2ef35403dbc09e611fea4e0e65d091c0
#
_entry.id   2ef35403dbc09e611fea4e0e65d091c0
#
_cell.length_a   1.000
_cell.length_b   1.000
_cell.length_c   1.000
_cell.angle_alpha   90.00
_cell.angle_beta   90.00
_cell.angle_gamma   90.00
#
_symmetry.space_group_name_H-M   'P 1'
#
loop_
_entity.id
_entity.type
_entity.pdbx_description
1 polymer ?
#
loop_
_entity_poly.entity_id
_entity_poly.type
_entity_poly.pdbx_seq_one_letter_code
_entity_poly.pdbx_strand_id
1 'polypeptide(L)'
;MNANRNHPAWWAFMVHRLSGVALALFLPAHFLVMGLALQGEAKLDGFLRWSEQPMVVAAEWVLIMLLAAHLAGGLRLLALELLPWREWQKSLAAVAAAFAFATGLVFVLAR
;
A
#
# COMPACT_ATOMS: atom_id res chain seq x y z
N MET A 1 21.33 -14.71 -11.20
CA MET A 1 20.14 -14.35 -10.46
C MET A 1 20.46 -13.54 -9.24
N ASN A 2 21.42 -14.01 -8.48
CA ASN A 2 21.72 -13.32 -7.22
C ASN A 2 22.28 -11.92 -7.42
N ALA A 3 22.91 -11.69 -8.57
CA ALA A 3 23.47 -10.38 -8.85
C ALA A 3 22.43 -9.28 -8.93
N ASN A 4 21.15 -9.66 -9.11
CA ASN A 4 20.09 -8.68 -9.30
C ASN A 4 19.46 -8.21 -8.00
N ARG A 5 19.91 -8.72 -6.86
CA ARG A 5 19.27 -8.38 -5.58
C ARG A 5 19.39 -6.91 -5.25
N ASN A 6 20.43 -6.24 -5.70
CA ASN A 6 20.62 -4.82 -5.43
C ASN A 6 20.05 -3.94 -6.53
N HIS A 7 19.46 -4.54 -7.56
CA HIS A 7 18.89 -3.77 -8.65
C HIS A 7 17.54 -3.18 -8.21
N PRO A 8 17.27 -1.91 -8.52
CA PRO A 8 15.98 -1.31 -8.14
C PRO A 8 14.77 -2.09 -8.64
N ALA A 9 14.86 -2.73 -9.80
CA ALA A 9 13.76 -3.50 -10.33
C ALA A 9 13.44 -4.71 -9.46
N TRP A 10 14.47 -5.35 -8.88
CA TRP A 10 14.26 -6.48 -7.98
C TRP A 10 13.53 -6.02 -6.73
N TRP A 11 13.95 -4.89 -6.16
CA TRP A 11 13.30 -4.36 -4.97
C TRP A 11 11.86 -3.96 -5.26
N ALA A 12 11.60 -3.36 -6.42
CA ALA A 12 10.25 -3.02 -6.80
C ALA A 12 9.37 -4.26 -6.91
N PHE A 13 9.92 -5.33 -7.49
CA PHE A 13 9.21 -6.60 -7.60
C PHE A 13 8.86 -7.15 -6.23
N MET A 14 9.84 -7.18 -5.32
CA MET A 14 9.62 -7.72 -3.98
C MET A 14 8.61 -6.88 -3.20
N VAL A 15 8.73 -5.57 -3.27
CA VAL A 15 7.79 -4.69 -2.57
C VAL A 15 6.38 -4.90 -3.11
N HIS A 16 6.24 -4.99 -4.41
CA HIS A 16 4.92 -5.20 -5.01
C HIS A 16 4.33 -6.54 -4.57
N ARG A 17 5.14 -7.58 -4.58
CA ARG A 17 4.67 -8.92 -4.21
C ARG A 17 4.30 -8.99 -2.74
N LEU A 18 5.18 -8.49 -1.87
CA LEU A 18 4.93 -8.55 -0.42
C LEU A 18 3.75 -7.67 -0.02
N SER A 19 3.64 -6.49 -0.61
CA SER A 19 2.51 -5.62 -0.31
C SER A 19 1.20 -6.25 -0.77
N GLY A 20 1.22 -6.94 -1.91
CA GLY A 20 0.03 -7.64 -2.40
C GLY A 20 -0.43 -8.74 -1.46
N VAL A 21 0.50 -9.54 -0.95
CA VAL A 21 0.17 -10.59 0.00
C VAL A 21 -0.40 -10.00 1.28
N ALA A 22 0.26 -8.96 1.81
CA ALA A 22 -0.20 -8.32 3.04
C ALA A 22 -1.60 -7.74 2.87
N LEU A 23 -1.86 -7.08 1.74
CA LEU A 23 -3.16 -6.50 1.47
C LEU A 23 -4.24 -7.57 1.31
N ALA A 24 -3.88 -8.69 0.67
CA ALA A 24 -4.83 -9.79 0.50
C ALA A 24 -5.24 -10.37 1.85
N LEU A 25 -4.29 -10.46 2.79
CA LEU A 25 -4.60 -10.93 4.13
C LEU A 25 -5.44 -9.91 4.90
N PHE A 26 -5.31 -8.65 4.58
CA PHE A 26 -6.07 -7.58 5.21
C PHE A 26 -7.52 -7.54 4.75
N LEU A 27 -7.81 -7.96 3.52
CA LEU A 27 -9.15 -7.82 2.94
C LEU A 27 -10.26 -8.41 3.79
N PRO A 28 -10.14 -9.63 4.33
CA PRO A 28 -11.23 -10.16 5.17
C PRO A 28 -11.49 -9.27 6.38
N ALA A 29 -10.45 -8.77 7.03
CA ALA A 29 -10.61 -7.88 8.17
C ALA A 29 -11.29 -6.59 7.76
N HIS A 30 -10.93 -6.07 6.59
CA HIS A 30 -11.53 -4.84 6.07
C HIS A 30 -13.03 -5.03 5.84
N PHE A 31 -13.45 -6.15 5.25
CA PHE A 31 -14.85 -6.42 5.02
C PHE A 31 -15.63 -6.62 6.32
N LEU A 32 -15.00 -7.21 7.32
CA LEU A 32 -15.63 -7.33 8.64
C LEU A 32 -15.91 -5.95 9.24
N VAL A 33 -14.95 -5.04 9.12
CA VAL A 33 -15.12 -3.69 9.62
C VAL A 33 -16.22 -2.96 8.86
N MET A 34 -16.25 -3.12 7.54
CA MET A 34 -17.33 -2.50 6.75
C MET A 34 -18.69 -3.02 7.15
N GLY A 35 -18.76 -4.29 7.57
CA GLY A 35 -20.00 -4.88 8.04
C GLY A 35 -20.51 -4.24 9.31
N LEU A 36 -19.66 -3.62 10.11
CA LEU A 36 -20.10 -2.94 11.32
C LEU A 36 -21.04 -1.78 11.01
N ALA A 37 -20.86 -1.13 9.87
CA ALA A 37 -21.74 -0.04 9.47
C ALA A 37 -23.18 -0.52 9.27
N LEU A 38 -23.35 -1.80 8.91
CA LEU A 38 -24.67 -2.38 8.73
C LEU A 38 -25.33 -2.74 10.07
N GLN A 39 -24.55 -2.82 11.14
CA GLN A 39 -25.07 -3.18 12.46
C GLN A 39 -25.49 -1.97 13.28
N GLY A 40 -25.24 -0.75 12.78
CA GLY A 40 -25.69 0.45 13.45
C GLY A 40 -24.54 1.38 13.81
N GLU A 41 -24.91 2.63 14.09
CA GLU A 41 -23.93 3.67 14.37
C GLU A 41 -23.10 3.39 15.62
N ALA A 42 -23.73 2.81 16.66
CA ALA A 42 -23.04 2.60 17.92
C ALA A 42 -21.85 1.66 17.74
N LYS A 43 -21.99 0.60 16.97
CA LYS A 43 -20.90 -0.33 16.75
C LYS A 43 -19.81 0.27 15.90
N LEU A 44 -20.17 1.02 14.87
CA LEU A 44 -19.20 1.69 14.05
C LEU A 44 -18.43 2.75 14.84
N ASP A 45 -19.13 3.54 15.65
CA ASP A 45 -18.49 4.55 16.48
C ASP A 45 -17.54 3.94 17.49
N GLY A 46 -17.91 2.80 18.05
CA GLY A 46 -17.00 2.09 18.96
C GLY A 46 -15.72 1.67 18.30
N PHE A 47 -15.82 1.16 17.07
CA PHE A 47 -14.63 0.80 16.31
C PHE A 47 -13.80 2.03 15.98
N LEU A 48 -14.44 3.11 15.55
CA LEU A 48 -13.71 4.31 15.18
C LEU A 48 -12.97 4.91 16.36
N ARG A 49 -13.57 4.85 17.56
CA ARG A 49 -12.85 5.31 18.77
C ARG A 49 -11.65 4.44 19.06
N TRP A 50 -11.80 3.12 18.91
CA TRP A 50 -10.69 2.22 19.08
C TRP A 50 -9.57 2.55 18.10
N SER A 51 -9.92 2.92 16.88
CA SER A 51 -8.95 3.21 15.83
C SER A 51 -8.18 4.51 16.07
N GLU A 52 -8.57 5.30 17.07
CA GLU A 52 -7.82 6.50 17.41
C GLU A 52 -6.60 6.23 18.26
N GLN A 53 -6.43 5.00 18.74
CA GLN A 53 -5.25 4.66 19.52
C GLN A 53 -4.00 4.78 18.65
N PRO A 54 -2.88 5.27 19.23
CA PRO A 54 -1.67 5.51 18.44
C PRO A 54 -1.17 4.28 17.69
N MET A 55 -1.25 3.09 18.29
CA MET A 55 -0.81 1.88 17.62
C MET A 55 -1.68 1.55 16.41
N VAL A 56 -2.98 1.78 16.54
CA VAL A 56 -3.89 1.53 15.42
C VAL A 56 -3.67 2.54 14.32
N VAL A 57 -3.43 3.80 14.68
CA VAL A 57 -3.11 4.83 13.70
C VAL A 57 -1.86 4.47 12.93
N ALA A 58 -0.83 3.98 13.63
CA ALA A 58 0.40 3.56 12.98
C ALA A 58 0.16 2.39 12.03
N ALA A 59 -0.68 1.44 12.45
CA ALA A 59 -1.01 0.30 11.59
C ALA A 59 -1.77 0.74 10.35
N GLU A 60 -2.67 1.70 10.49
CA GLU A 60 -3.40 2.25 9.34
C GLU A 60 -2.46 2.95 8.38
N TRP A 61 -1.50 3.69 8.93
CA TRP A 61 -0.52 4.34 8.09
C TRP A 61 0.29 3.33 7.29
N VAL A 62 0.70 2.23 7.94
CA VAL A 62 1.42 1.18 7.25
C VAL A 62 0.56 0.57 6.14
N LEU A 63 -0.73 0.35 6.41
CA LEU A 63 -1.63 -0.19 5.39
C LEU A 63 -1.77 0.74 4.19
N ILE A 64 -1.87 2.04 4.45
CA ILE A 64 -1.97 3.02 3.37
C ILE A 64 -0.69 3.03 2.54
N MET A 65 0.47 2.94 3.22
CA MET A 65 1.75 2.86 2.50
C MET A 65 1.83 1.59 1.65
N LEU A 66 1.38 0.46 2.20
CA LEU A 66 1.37 -0.79 1.45
C LEU A 66 0.47 -0.70 0.23
N LEU A 67 -0.70 -0.10 0.40
CA LEU A 67 -1.64 0.05 -0.71
C LEU A 67 -1.05 0.94 -1.80
N ALA A 68 -0.47 2.07 -1.40
CA ALA A 68 0.12 3.00 -2.36
C ALA A 68 1.30 2.36 -3.08
N ALA A 69 2.15 1.63 -2.35
CA ALA A 69 3.30 0.96 -2.94
C ALA A 69 2.85 -0.14 -3.90
N HIS A 70 1.82 -0.89 -3.51
CA HIS A 70 1.30 -1.94 -4.37
C HIS A 70 0.70 -1.38 -5.64
N LEU A 71 -0.09 -0.33 -5.52
CA LEU A 71 -0.72 0.30 -6.68
C LEU A 71 0.34 0.89 -7.60
N ALA A 72 1.30 1.62 -7.03
CA ALA A 72 2.35 2.23 -7.84
C ALA A 72 3.21 1.17 -8.51
N GLY A 73 3.54 0.10 -7.78
CA GLY A 73 4.29 -1.00 -8.36
C GLY A 73 3.54 -1.71 -9.47
N GLY A 74 2.23 -1.87 -9.30
CA GLY A 74 1.40 -2.47 -10.32
C GLY A 74 1.32 -1.62 -11.57
N LEU A 75 1.17 -0.30 -11.40
CA LEU A 75 1.17 0.61 -12.53
C LEU A 75 2.50 0.59 -13.27
N ARG A 76 3.60 0.48 -12.52
CA ARG A 76 4.91 0.37 -13.12
C ARG A 76 5.01 -0.90 -13.98
N LEU A 77 4.52 -2.03 -13.46
CA LEU A 77 4.56 -3.27 -14.22
C LEU A 77 3.72 -3.18 -15.48
N LEU A 78 2.55 -2.57 -15.39
CA LEU A 78 1.71 -2.37 -16.57
C LEU A 78 2.41 -1.50 -17.60
N ALA A 79 3.07 -0.45 -17.14
CA ALA A 79 3.80 0.43 -18.04
C ALA A 79 4.92 -0.32 -18.75
N LEU A 80 5.64 -1.18 -18.02
CA LEU A 80 6.72 -1.95 -18.61
C LEU A 80 6.24 -2.97 -19.63
N GLU A 81 5.04 -3.51 -19.42
CA GLU A 81 4.47 -4.49 -20.33
C GLU A 81 3.85 -3.84 -21.57
N LEU A 82 3.25 -2.67 -21.40
CA LEU A 82 2.56 -2.01 -22.50
C LEU A 82 3.47 -1.09 -23.30
N LEU A 83 4.52 -0.56 -22.68
CA LEU A 83 5.44 0.37 -23.32
C LEU A 83 6.77 -0.31 -23.57
N PRO A 84 7.33 -0.19 -24.78
CA PRO A 84 8.60 -0.87 -25.11
C PRO A 84 9.84 -0.17 -24.55
N TRP A 85 9.71 0.68 -23.57
CA TRP A 85 10.85 1.38 -22.97
C TRP A 85 11.42 0.63 -21.80
N ARG A 86 12.73 0.49 -21.80
CA ARG A 86 13.42 -0.22 -20.73
C ARG A 86 14.17 0.68 -19.79
N GLU A 87 14.54 1.86 -20.25
CA GLU A 87 15.32 2.78 -19.43
C GLU A 87 14.49 3.44 -18.33
N TRP A 88 13.19 3.21 -18.39
CA TRP A 88 12.27 3.78 -17.41
C TRP A 88 12.29 3.07 -16.08
N GLN A 89 12.90 1.88 -16.00
CA GLN A 89 12.72 1.03 -14.82
C GLN A 89 13.14 1.72 -13.53
N LYS A 90 14.30 2.36 -13.55
CA LYS A 90 14.78 3.04 -12.34
C LYS A 90 13.92 4.25 -12.01
N SER A 91 13.57 5.03 -13.02
CA SER A 91 12.73 6.20 -12.81
C SER A 91 11.35 5.80 -12.32
N LEU A 92 10.77 4.76 -12.91
CA LEU A 92 9.45 4.30 -12.48
C LEU A 92 9.48 3.78 -11.05
N ALA A 93 10.53 3.06 -10.68
CA ALA A 93 10.66 2.57 -9.31
C ALA A 93 10.79 3.75 -8.32
N ALA A 94 11.58 4.76 -8.69
CA ALA A 94 11.74 5.92 -7.83
C ALA A 94 10.43 6.71 -7.71
N VAL A 95 9.72 6.89 -8.81
CA VAL A 95 8.43 7.58 -8.79
C VAL A 95 7.42 6.81 -7.96
N ALA A 96 7.40 5.48 -8.09
CA ALA A 96 6.50 4.65 -7.30
C ALA A 96 6.77 4.79 -5.82
N ALA A 97 8.05 4.76 -5.43
CA ALA A 97 8.43 4.92 -4.02
C ALA A 97 8.05 6.31 -3.50
N ALA A 98 8.29 7.35 -4.30
CA ALA A 98 7.94 8.71 -3.91
C ALA A 98 6.43 8.87 -3.76
N PHE A 99 5.66 8.28 -4.68
CA PHE A 99 4.21 8.34 -4.63
C PHE A 99 3.69 7.64 -3.37
N ALA A 100 4.24 6.47 -3.05
CA ALA A 100 3.81 5.73 -1.87
C ALA A 100 4.12 6.53 -0.60
N PHE A 101 5.32 7.10 -0.52
CA PHE A 101 5.72 7.89 0.64
C PHE A 101 4.84 9.14 0.78
N ALA A 102 4.58 9.83 -0.33
CA ALA A 102 3.75 11.03 -0.31
C ALA A 102 2.33 10.70 0.13
N THR A 103 1.79 9.59 -0.34
CA THR A 103 0.44 9.17 0.04
C THR A 103 0.36 8.90 1.53
N GLY A 104 1.35 8.19 2.07
CA GLY A 104 1.37 7.92 3.50
C GLY A 104 1.50 9.18 4.32
N LEU A 105 2.33 10.12 3.86
CA LEU A 105 2.51 11.40 4.54
C LEU A 105 1.21 12.21 4.54
N VAL A 106 0.54 12.27 3.39
CA VAL A 106 -0.74 12.98 3.31
C VAL A 106 -1.75 12.37 4.27
N PHE A 107 -1.79 11.05 4.34
CA PHE A 107 -2.71 10.37 5.26
C PHE A 107 -2.44 10.79 6.70
N VAL A 108 -1.18 10.79 7.11
CA VAL A 108 -0.81 11.16 8.48
C VAL A 108 -1.16 12.61 8.77
N LEU A 109 -0.86 13.51 7.84
CA LEU A 109 -1.12 14.93 8.04
C LEU A 109 -2.60 15.28 8.01
N ALA A 110 -3.38 14.54 7.22
CA ALA A 110 -4.81 14.80 7.11
C ALA A 110 -5.61 14.24 8.29
N ARG A 111 -5.01 13.34 9.06
CA ARG A 111 -5.66 12.74 10.20
C ARG A 111 -5.65 13.68 11.41
#